data_e37619ec545f0efdc3ae3e9d271cc9f6
#
_entry.id   e37619ec545f0efdc3ae3e9d271cc9f6
#
_cell.length_a   1.000
_cell.length_b   1.000
_cell.length_c   1.000
_cell.angle_alpha   90.00
_cell.angle_beta   90.00
_cell.angle_gamma   90.00
#
_symmetry.space_group_name_H-M   'P 1'
#
loop_
_entity.id
_entity.type
_entity.pdbx_description
1 polymer ?
#
loop_
_entity_poly.entity_id
_entity_poly.type
_entity_poly.pdbx_seq_one_letter_code
_entity_poly.pdbx_strand_id
1 'polypeptide(L)'
;MNLLVTPRATSAGWTERWLVAGRAAALSGGTFSLSANRSAGAAPAERGFGGCGWIIDPEGAVLARTDRSNPVATREIDLAAATRARSTYPRNLVGPGRPDTASSPVRG
;
A
#
# COMPACT_ATOMS: atom_id res chain seq x y z
N MET A 1 13.11 -2.42 -0.47
CA MET A 1 11.87 -3.11 -0.89
C MET A 1 11.10 -2.22 -1.83
N ASN A 2 10.80 -2.71 -3.01
CA ASN A 2 10.07 -1.92 -4.01
C ASN A 2 8.61 -2.30 -4.10
N LEU A 3 8.25 -3.45 -3.60
CA LEU A 3 6.91 -4.01 -3.73
C LEU A 3 6.51 -4.69 -2.44
N LEU A 4 5.38 -4.29 -1.89
CA LEU A 4 4.76 -4.91 -0.72
C LEU A 4 3.46 -5.56 -1.16
N VAL A 5 3.32 -6.85 -0.93
CA VAL A 5 2.12 -7.59 -1.29
C VAL A 5 1.41 -8.03 -0.01
N THR A 6 0.14 -7.68 0.11
CA THR A 6 -0.65 -7.94 1.31
C THR A 6 -1.97 -8.61 0.93
N PRO A 7 -2.03 -9.93 0.89
CA PRO A 7 -3.32 -10.60 0.69
C PRO A 7 -4.20 -10.44 1.93
N ARG A 8 -5.50 -10.27 1.72
CA ARG A 8 -6.44 -10.01 2.80
C ARG A 8 -7.70 -10.85 2.67
N ALA A 9 -8.36 -11.04 3.78
CA ALA A 9 -9.72 -11.59 3.83
C ALA A 9 -10.48 -10.70 4.82
N THR A 10 -10.89 -9.52 4.35
CA THR A 10 -11.45 -8.47 5.20
C THR A 10 -12.87 -8.13 4.78
N SER A 11 -13.68 -7.68 5.74
CA SER A 11 -15.08 -7.39 5.49
C SER A 11 -15.27 -6.14 4.64
N ALA A 12 -16.38 -6.09 3.94
CA ALA A 12 -16.73 -4.96 3.08
C ALA A 12 -16.82 -3.66 3.87
N GLY A 13 -17.33 -3.71 5.10
CA GLY A 13 -17.50 -2.51 5.91
C GLY A 13 -16.19 -1.89 6.37
N TRP A 14 -15.07 -2.58 6.21
CA TRP A 14 -13.77 -2.08 6.62
C TRP A 14 -12.86 -1.71 5.45
N THR A 15 -13.37 -1.75 4.22
CA THR A 15 -12.58 -1.53 3.02
C THR A 15 -11.83 -0.20 3.07
N GLU A 16 -12.50 0.89 3.43
CA GLU A 16 -11.84 2.21 3.42
C GLU A 16 -10.76 2.33 4.48
N ARG A 17 -10.94 1.67 5.62
CA ARG A 17 -9.91 1.66 6.66
C ARG A 17 -8.67 0.91 6.20
N TRP A 18 -8.86 -0.23 5.54
CA TRP A 18 -7.74 -0.99 5.01
C TRP A 18 -7.04 -0.25 3.88
N LEU A 19 -7.80 0.49 3.06
CA LEU A 19 -7.22 1.30 2.01
C LEU A 19 -6.34 2.42 2.58
N VAL A 20 -6.79 3.08 3.63
CA VAL A 20 -5.98 4.09 4.32
C VAL A 20 -4.68 3.47 4.82
N ALA A 21 -4.74 2.29 5.44
CA ALA A 21 -3.56 1.60 5.92
C ALA A 21 -2.61 1.25 4.77
N GLY A 22 -3.15 0.80 3.64
CA GLY A 22 -2.36 0.48 2.46
C GLY A 22 -1.64 1.69 1.88
N ARG A 23 -2.34 2.82 1.82
CA ARG A 23 -1.75 4.07 1.35
C ARG A 23 -0.66 4.57 2.29
N ALA A 24 -0.91 4.49 3.59
CA ALA A 24 0.09 4.90 4.58
C ALA A 24 1.33 4.02 4.50
N ALA A 25 1.17 2.72 4.33
CA ALA A 25 2.30 1.79 4.20
C ALA A 25 3.12 2.09 2.96
N ALA A 26 2.46 2.35 1.82
CA ALA A 26 3.15 2.68 0.58
C ALA A 26 3.94 3.98 0.73
N LEU A 27 3.31 5.00 1.27
CA LEU A 27 3.95 6.30 1.44
C LEU A 27 5.11 6.25 2.41
N SER A 28 4.90 5.68 3.60
CA SER A 28 5.95 5.65 4.62
C SER A 28 7.12 4.74 4.24
N GLY A 29 6.84 3.67 3.49
CA GLY A 29 7.88 2.76 3.02
C GLY A 29 8.54 3.16 1.71
N GLY A 30 7.95 4.09 0.98
CA GLY A 30 8.40 4.42 -0.37
C GLY A 30 8.34 3.20 -1.28
N THR A 31 7.25 2.46 -1.26
CA THR A 31 7.09 1.18 -1.95
C THR A 31 5.73 1.13 -2.64
N PHE A 32 5.63 0.36 -3.73
CA PHE A 32 4.31 -0.01 -4.25
C PHE A 32 3.64 -0.95 -3.27
N SER A 33 2.33 -0.83 -3.14
CA SER A 33 1.54 -1.72 -2.30
C SER A 33 0.46 -2.39 -3.14
N LEU A 34 0.50 -3.70 -3.19
CA LEU A 34 -0.48 -4.50 -3.90
C LEU A 34 -1.24 -5.34 -2.88
N SER A 35 -2.55 -5.30 -2.96
CA SER A 35 -3.37 -6.09 -2.07
C SER A 35 -4.52 -6.74 -2.82
N ALA A 36 -4.74 -8.00 -2.57
CA ALA A 36 -5.91 -8.71 -3.03
C ALA A 36 -6.79 -9.01 -1.82
N ASN A 37 -8.08 -9.08 -2.02
CA ASN A 37 -9.01 -9.39 -0.96
C ASN A 37 -9.97 -10.48 -1.41
N ARG A 38 -10.33 -11.34 -0.49
CA ARG A 38 -11.30 -12.39 -0.74
C ARG A 38 -12.66 -11.78 -1.09
N SER A 39 -13.27 -12.27 -2.16
CA SER A 39 -14.62 -11.85 -2.54
C SER A 39 -15.66 -12.59 -1.72
N ALA A 40 -16.83 -11.98 -1.57
CA ALA A 40 -17.96 -12.64 -0.97
C ALA A 40 -18.39 -13.81 -1.85
N GLY A 41 -18.62 -14.94 -1.20
CA GLY A 41 -19.13 -16.13 -1.87
C GLY A 41 -20.62 -16.31 -1.59
N ALA A 42 -21.18 -17.40 -2.13
CA ALA A 42 -22.59 -17.73 -1.94
C ALA A 42 -22.87 -18.22 -0.52
N ALA A 43 -21.89 -18.87 0.13
CA ALA A 43 -22.07 -19.39 1.46
C ALA A 43 -22.21 -18.25 2.50
N PRO A 44 -23.06 -18.41 3.52
CA PRO A 44 -23.24 -17.35 4.51
C PRO A 44 -21.95 -16.88 5.16
N ALA A 45 -21.00 -17.79 5.42
CA ALA A 45 -19.73 -17.45 6.04
C ALA A 45 -18.86 -16.57 5.15
N GLU A 46 -19.17 -16.50 3.84
CA GLU A 46 -18.35 -15.75 2.88
C GLU A 46 -18.95 -14.41 2.47
N ARG A 47 -20.16 -14.10 2.93
CA ARG A 47 -20.90 -12.93 2.45
C ARG A 47 -20.30 -11.60 2.88
N GLY A 48 -19.56 -11.61 3.96
CA GLY A 48 -19.00 -10.38 4.52
C GLY A 48 -17.73 -9.89 3.88
N PHE A 49 -17.09 -10.69 3.02
CA PHE A 49 -15.81 -10.29 2.42
C PHE A 49 -16.05 -9.24 1.34
N GLY A 50 -15.16 -8.24 1.30
CA GLY A 50 -15.36 -7.07 0.47
C GLY A 50 -14.94 -7.22 -0.98
N GLY A 51 -13.99 -8.10 -1.27
CA GLY A 51 -13.50 -8.32 -2.62
C GLY A 51 -12.74 -7.14 -3.23
N CYS A 52 -12.39 -6.14 -2.44
CA CYS A 52 -11.70 -4.96 -2.94
C CYS A 52 -10.20 -5.07 -2.70
N GLY A 53 -9.45 -5.13 -3.78
CA GLY A 53 -8.00 -5.03 -3.78
C GLY A 53 -7.54 -3.74 -4.41
N TRP A 54 -6.23 -3.50 -4.46
CA TRP A 54 -5.69 -2.28 -5.01
C TRP A 54 -4.23 -2.40 -5.41
N ILE A 55 -3.82 -1.44 -6.23
CA ILE A 55 -2.44 -1.16 -6.56
C ILE A 55 -2.21 0.29 -6.17
N ILE A 56 -1.24 0.54 -5.29
CA ILE A 56 -0.93 1.87 -4.77
C ILE A 56 0.54 2.16 -5.07
N ASP A 57 0.83 3.37 -5.52
CA ASP A 57 2.20 3.75 -5.83
C ASP A 57 2.95 4.26 -4.59
N PRO A 58 4.27 4.48 -4.69
CA PRO A 58 5.07 4.91 -3.54
C PRO A 58 4.72 6.30 -2.99
N GLU A 59 3.93 7.08 -3.71
CA GLU A 59 3.45 8.38 -3.24
C GLU A 59 2.09 8.27 -2.57
N GLY A 60 1.57 7.06 -2.41
CA GLY A 60 0.29 6.82 -1.77
C GLY A 60 -0.91 6.97 -2.69
N ALA A 61 -0.69 7.13 -3.99
CA ALA A 61 -1.79 7.25 -4.95
C ALA A 61 -2.33 5.89 -5.34
N VAL A 62 -3.66 5.77 -5.36
CA VAL A 62 -4.33 4.54 -5.77
C VAL A 62 -4.37 4.50 -7.29
N LEU A 63 -3.64 3.57 -7.88
CA LEU A 63 -3.57 3.41 -9.32
C LEU A 63 -4.71 2.57 -9.87
N ALA A 64 -5.18 1.60 -9.10
CA ALA A 64 -6.26 0.72 -9.51
C ALA A 64 -6.92 0.10 -8.29
N ARG A 65 -8.20 -0.21 -8.41
CA ARG A 65 -8.96 -0.95 -7.40
C ARG A 65 -9.73 -2.07 -8.09
N THR A 66 -9.96 -3.14 -7.35
CA THR A 66 -10.87 -4.19 -7.78
C THR A 66 -12.11 -4.17 -6.93
N ASP A 67 -13.20 -4.75 -7.44
CA ASP A 67 -14.42 -4.96 -6.71
C ASP A 67 -15.12 -6.20 -7.25
N ARG A 68 -16.35 -6.46 -6.76
CA ARG A 68 -17.08 -7.66 -7.16
C ARG A 68 -17.42 -7.66 -8.65
N SER A 69 -17.64 -6.49 -9.23
CA SER A 69 -17.97 -6.36 -10.64
C SER A 69 -16.72 -6.39 -11.52
N ASN A 70 -15.59 -5.92 -11.00
CA ASN A 70 -14.32 -5.85 -11.70
C ASN A 70 -13.24 -6.49 -10.83
N PRO A 71 -13.18 -7.83 -10.81
CA PRO A 71 -12.34 -8.53 -9.82
C PRO A 71 -10.85 -8.56 -10.13
N VAL A 72 -10.45 -8.10 -11.31
CA VAL A 72 -9.05 -8.13 -11.74
C VAL A 72 -8.65 -6.75 -12.22
N ALA A 73 -7.48 -6.29 -11.77
CA ALA A 73 -6.88 -5.05 -12.26
C ALA A 73 -5.44 -5.33 -12.65
N THR A 74 -5.01 -4.73 -13.74
CA THR A 74 -3.65 -4.88 -14.24
C THR A 74 -3.10 -3.49 -14.55
N ARG A 75 -1.92 -3.21 -14.03
CA ARG A 75 -1.22 -1.95 -14.30
C ARG A 75 0.25 -2.23 -14.51
N GLU A 76 0.80 -1.56 -15.50
CA GLU A 76 2.25 -1.53 -15.66
C GLU A 76 2.81 -0.55 -14.64
N ILE A 77 3.84 -0.97 -13.91
CA ILE A 77 4.47 -0.12 -12.90
C ILE A 77 5.98 -0.10 -13.13
N ASP A 78 6.58 1.03 -12.79
CA ASP A 78 8.04 1.21 -12.83
C ASP A 78 8.58 1.06 -11.42
N LEU A 79 9.20 -0.07 -11.12
CA LEU A 79 9.72 -0.33 -9.78
C LEU A 79 10.79 0.67 -9.37
N ALA A 80 11.47 1.29 -10.32
CA ALA A 80 12.45 2.33 -10.00
C ALA A 80 11.80 3.54 -9.34
N ALA A 81 10.50 3.74 -9.52
CA ALA A 81 9.78 4.80 -8.82
C ALA A 81 9.86 4.65 -7.30
N ALA A 82 9.87 3.42 -6.79
CA ALA A 82 10.01 3.18 -5.36
C ALA A 82 11.40 3.61 -4.87
N THR A 83 12.44 3.29 -5.62
CA THR A 83 13.79 3.71 -5.27
C THR A 83 13.90 5.23 -5.27
N ARG A 84 13.35 5.90 -6.28
CA ARG A 84 13.36 7.36 -6.35
C ARG A 84 12.58 7.97 -5.18
N ALA A 85 11.44 7.40 -4.84
CA ALA A 85 10.63 7.92 -3.76
C ALA A 85 11.38 7.91 -2.43
N ARG A 86 12.11 6.84 -2.17
CA ARG A 86 12.87 6.74 -0.92
C ARG A 86 14.03 7.72 -0.85
N SER A 87 14.49 8.24 -1.97
CA SER A 87 15.59 9.21 -1.99
C SER A 87 15.11 10.66 -1.89
N THR A 88 13.83 10.93 -2.14
CA THR A 88 13.32 12.31 -2.22
C THR A 88 12.64 12.78 -0.94
N TYR A 89 12.33 11.87 -0.04
CA TYR A 89 11.64 12.20 1.20
C TYR A 89 12.22 11.33 2.31
N PRO A 90 12.43 11.86 3.50
CA PRO A 90 13.06 11.09 4.58
C PRO A 90 12.10 10.07 5.18
N ARG A 91 11.76 9.07 4.41
CA ARG A 91 10.85 8.01 4.83
C ARG A 91 11.49 7.02 5.76
N ASN A 92 12.82 6.95 5.75
CA ASN A 92 13.58 6.07 6.60
C ASN A 92 14.46 6.91 7.52
N LEU A 93 13.84 7.50 8.51
CA LEU A 93 14.49 8.46 9.38
C LEU A 93 15.52 7.84 10.32
N VAL A 94 15.46 6.53 10.52
CA VAL A 94 16.38 5.84 11.41
C VAL A 94 17.47 5.11 10.66
N GLY A 95 17.59 5.37 9.39
CA GLY A 95 18.59 4.72 8.57
C GLY A 95 19.99 5.02 9.06
N PRO A 96 20.92 4.09 8.86
CA PRO A 96 22.31 4.35 9.20
C PRO A 96 22.82 5.51 8.36
N GLY A 97 23.74 6.25 8.89
CA GLY A 97 24.30 7.39 8.17
C GLY A 97 23.54 8.68 8.32
N ARG A 98 22.49 8.72 9.08
CA ARG A 98 21.85 9.96 9.41
C ARG A 98 22.70 10.67 10.43
N PRO A 99 23.26 11.75 10.15
CA PRO A 99 24.12 12.49 11.06
C PRO A 99 23.35 13.17 12.15
N ASP A 100 22.88 13.00 11.70
CA ASP A 100 22.59 13.69 12.04
C ASP A 100 22.67 14.33 12.33
N THR A 101 22.49 14.30 12.11
CA THR A 101 22.40 14.78 12.04
C THR A 101 22.47 15.16 12.51
N ALA A 102 22.61 15.36 12.76
CA ALA A 102 22.63 15.70 12.96
C ALA A 102 22.46 16.02 13.33
N SER A 103 22.41 16.21 13.45
CA SER A 103 22.10 16.51 13.52
C SER A 103 21.46 16.72 13.72
N SER A 104 21.25 16.94 13.66
CA SER A 104 20.45 17.21 13.63
C SER A 104 19.64 17.12 14.12
N PRO A 105 19.55 17.34 14.47
CA PRO A 105 18.51 17.08 15.01
C PRO A 105 17.42 16.91 14.90
N VAL A 106 17.08 16.64 15.07
CA VAL A 106 16.03 16.39 14.65
C VAL A 106 15.40 17.26 14.24
N ARG A 107 15.52 17.49 13.82
CA ARG A 107 15.06 18.10 13.26
C ARG A 107 14.05 17.97 12.96
N GLY A 108 13.87 17.89 13.29
CA GLY A 108 12.81 18.05 12.95
C GLY A 108 12.03 17.48 12.60
#